data_264242938ade12bc8255b73ff7355c90
#
_entry.id   264242938ade12bc8255b73ff7355c90
#
_cell.length_a   1.000
_cell.length_b   1.000
_cell.length_c   1.000
_cell.angle_alpha   90.00
_cell.angle_beta   90.00
_cell.angle_gamma   90.00
#
_symmetry.space_group_name_H-M   'P 1'
#
loop_
_entity.id
_entity.type
_entity.pdbx_description
1 polymer ?
#
loop_
_entity_poly.entity_id
_entity_poly.type
_entity_poly.pdbx_seq_one_letter_code
_entity_poly.pdbx_strand_id
1 'polypeptide(L)'
;MSGNEFLTIYKNLFPLMKRHLDMLTLRHWDKKISLSKNVLNKSGMKFYSQNDEDGILMEILNRINIKQGNFFEIGVCGGLKNNGTECNTIILLMLGWNGIWIDGVNIDLDLPKESKLNFFKQFLNKDNCIKTFNDALEKSKINKSEINVVSVDIDGNDFYITESILKEGFQPDCFIVEYNGKFPPPIIYNMPYDENYVWKGGDEQGCSLQFYVNFFDKFGYNLVCCNITGTNAFFVHNKHKDKFKDVPKDIKDIFYPPDYNWFTQIGHSTSAKTIEHFAKIVDKPKK
;
A
#
# COMPACT_ATOMS: atom_id res chain seq x y z
N MET A 1 0.51 4.22 45.20
CA MET A 1 1.39 4.65 44.10
C MET A 1 0.91 6.01 43.63
N SER A 2 1.73 7.03 43.70
CA SER A 2 1.39 8.36 43.19
C SER A 2 1.36 8.35 41.64
N GLY A 3 0.63 9.29 41.02
CA GLY A 3 0.60 9.40 39.57
C GLY A 3 2.00 9.59 38.94
N ASN A 4 2.92 10.24 39.68
CA ASN A 4 4.31 10.43 39.24
C ASN A 4 5.13 9.13 39.29
N GLU A 5 4.93 8.26 40.27
CA GLU A 5 5.57 6.95 40.36
C GLU A 5 5.10 6.05 39.22
N PHE A 6 3.78 6.03 38.94
CA PHE A 6 3.23 5.28 37.81
C PHE A 6 3.82 5.76 36.49
N LEU A 7 3.87 7.08 36.26
CA LEU A 7 4.43 7.64 35.02
C LEU A 7 5.91 7.31 34.85
N THR A 8 6.69 7.28 35.92
CA THR A 8 8.11 6.92 35.91
C THR A 8 8.30 5.44 35.57
N ILE A 9 7.51 4.56 36.18
CA ILE A 9 7.52 3.13 35.86
C ILE A 9 7.13 2.91 34.38
N TYR A 10 6.07 3.55 33.92
CA TYR A 10 5.62 3.44 32.51
C TYR A 10 6.70 3.90 31.53
N LYS A 11 7.33 5.07 31.77
CA LYS A 11 8.41 5.60 30.91
C LYS A 11 9.62 4.67 30.81
N ASN A 12 9.90 3.92 31.87
CA ASN A 12 11.05 2.99 31.91
C ASN A 12 10.69 1.60 31.32
N LEU A 13 9.49 1.09 31.58
CA LEU A 13 9.07 -0.23 31.10
C LEU A 13 8.60 -0.24 29.66
N PHE A 14 7.92 0.81 29.21
CA PHE A 14 7.33 0.87 27.87
C PHE A 14 8.36 0.64 26.74
N PRO A 15 9.56 1.25 26.74
CA PRO A 15 10.57 0.99 25.73
C PRO A 15 11.08 -0.45 25.74
N LEU A 16 11.17 -1.09 26.91
CA LEU A 16 11.57 -2.49 27.03
C LEU A 16 10.49 -3.43 26.49
N MET A 17 9.24 -3.17 26.85
CA MET A 17 8.10 -3.90 26.32
C MET A 17 8.02 -3.75 24.80
N LYS A 18 8.14 -2.51 24.28
CA LYS A 18 8.14 -2.25 22.83
C LYS A 18 9.22 -3.06 22.10
N ARG A 19 10.46 -3.05 22.59
CA ARG A 19 11.56 -3.83 22.00
C ARG A 19 11.24 -5.33 21.97
N HIS A 20 10.66 -5.86 23.04
CA HIS A 20 10.29 -7.28 23.10
C HIS A 20 9.21 -7.61 22.09
N LEU A 21 8.22 -6.74 21.94
CA LEU A 21 7.14 -6.85 20.97
C LEU A 21 7.66 -6.77 19.53
N ASP A 22 8.56 -5.81 19.25
CA ASP A 22 9.21 -5.69 17.94
C ASP A 22 9.98 -6.99 17.59
N MET A 23 10.70 -7.57 18.54
CA MET A 23 11.39 -8.85 18.34
C MET A 23 10.44 -10.01 18.03
N LEU A 24 9.29 -10.08 18.71
CA LEU A 24 8.29 -11.11 18.44
C LEU A 24 7.67 -10.92 17.06
N THR A 25 7.37 -9.68 16.67
CA THR A 25 6.86 -9.33 15.35
C THR A 25 7.84 -9.74 14.25
N LEU A 26 9.10 -9.40 14.38
CA LEU A 26 10.14 -9.78 13.41
C LEU A 26 10.25 -11.31 13.27
N ARG A 27 10.23 -12.06 14.36
CA ARG A 27 10.24 -13.54 14.32
C ARG A 27 9.00 -14.12 13.64
N HIS A 28 7.84 -13.49 13.85
CA HIS A 28 6.60 -13.88 13.18
C HIS A 28 6.70 -13.65 11.67
N TRP A 29 7.21 -12.49 11.25
CA TRP A 29 7.44 -12.16 9.85
C TRP A 29 8.48 -13.08 9.21
N ASP A 30 9.62 -13.31 9.85
CA ASP A 30 10.66 -14.25 9.36
C ASP A 30 10.07 -15.64 9.09
N LYS A 31 9.21 -16.12 9.99
CA LYS A 31 8.50 -17.38 9.80
C LYS A 31 7.56 -17.33 8.58
N LYS A 32 6.74 -16.28 8.46
CA LYS A 32 5.84 -16.11 7.30
C LYS A 32 6.62 -16.04 5.99
N ILE A 33 7.69 -15.23 5.97
CA ILE A 33 8.58 -15.09 4.81
C ILE A 33 9.18 -16.45 4.42
N SER A 34 9.71 -17.21 5.38
CA SER A 34 10.29 -18.52 5.11
C SER A 34 9.34 -19.55 4.56
N LEU A 35 8.05 -19.45 4.93
CA LEU A 35 6.98 -20.35 4.48
C LEU A 35 6.30 -19.87 3.18
N SER A 36 6.61 -18.65 2.72
CA SER A 36 6.01 -18.11 1.51
C SER A 36 6.37 -18.93 0.27
N LYS A 37 5.35 -19.24 -0.55
CA LYS A 37 5.53 -19.82 -1.87
C LYS A 37 6.02 -18.79 -2.89
N ASN A 38 5.80 -17.50 -2.63
CA ASN A 38 6.23 -16.44 -3.50
C ASN A 38 7.69 -16.05 -3.19
N VAL A 39 8.55 -16.20 -4.18
CA VAL A 39 9.97 -15.90 -4.06
C VAL A 39 10.24 -14.42 -3.73
N LEU A 40 9.37 -13.49 -4.17
CA LEU A 40 9.51 -12.07 -3.89
C LEU A 40 9.37 -11.75 -2.39
N ASN A 41 8.52 -12.49 -1.65
CA ASN A 41 8.41 -12.28 -0.21
C ASN A 41 9.72 -12.59 0.53
N LYS A 42 10.61 -13.44 -0.03
CA LYS A 42 11.92 -13.70 0.57
C LYS A 42 12.83 -12.47 0.60
N SER A 43 12.55 -11.49 -0.25
CA SER A 43 13.22 -10.19 -0.25
C SER A 43 12.50 -9.17 0.63
N GLY A 44 11.34 -9.51 1.21
CA GLY A 44 10.57 -8.64 2.09
C GLY A 44 11.42 -8.11 3.24
N MET A 45 11.45 -6.78 3.41
CA MET A 45 12.23 -6.10 4.43
C MET A 45 11.62 -4.73 4.71
N LYS A 46 11.61 -4.35 5.97
CA LYS A 46 11.15 -3.04 6.44
C LYS A 46 12.34 -2.12 6.69
N PHE A 47 12.37 -0.99 6.01
CA PHE A 47 13.25 0.14 6.31
C PHE A 47 12.44 1.37 6.72
N TYR A 48 11.50 1.78 5.87
CA TYR A 48 10.68 2.99 6.00
C TYR A 48 9.20 2.73 5.88
N SER A 49 8.79 1.79 5.01
CA SER A 49 7.40 1.41 4.81
C SER A 49 6.75 0.86 6.08
N GLN A 50 5.44 0.71 6.07
CA GLN A 50 4.69 0.20 7.22
C GLN A 50 5.12 -1.21 7.62
N ASN A 51 5.39 -2.09 6.64
CA ASN A 51 5.73 -3.50 6.86
C ASN A 51 6.96 -3.92 6.03
N ASP A 52 6.84 -4.94 5.18
CA ASP A 52 7.93 -5.52 4.39
C ASP A 52 8.01 -5.04 2.93
N GLU A 53 7.28 -3.98 2.59
CA GLU A 53 7.14 -3.47 1.23
C GLU A 53 8.45 -3.00 0.62
N ASP A 54 9.33 -2.36 1.41
CA ASP A 54 10.59 -1.80 0.91
C ASP A 54 11.44 -2.84 0.19
N GLY A 55 11.63 -3.99 0.82
CA GLY A 55 12.44 -5.08 0.24
C GLY A 55 11.80 -5.70 -0.99
N ILE A 56 10.46 -5.86 -1.00
CA ILE A 56 9.71 -6.37 -2.15
C ILE A 56 9.85 -5.41 -3.33
N LEU A 57 9.65 -4.10 -3.10
CA LEU A 57 9.78 -3.07 -4.14
C LEU A 57 11.18 -3.04 -4.74
N MET A 58 12.21 -3.08 -3.89
CA MET A 58 13.60 -3.11 -4.35
C MET A 58 13.88 -4.33 -5.23
N GLU A 59 13.41 -5.51 -4.87
CA GLU A 59 13.58 -6.73 -5.68
C GLU A 59 12.82 -6.63 -7.01
N ILE A 60 11.59 -6.10 -7.02
CA ILE A 60 10.85 -5.86 -8.26
C ILE A 60 11.66 -4.95 -9.20
N LEU A 61 12.13 -3.81 -8.71
CA LEU A 61 12.90 -2.85 -9.51
C LEU A 61 14.23 -3.44 -9.99
N ASN A 62 14.91 -4.23 -9.15
CA ASN A 62 16.11 -4.95 -9.52
C ASN A 62 15.85 -5.93 -10.69
N ARG A 63 14.80 -6.73 -10.63
CA ARG A 63 14.41 -7.68 -11.69
C ARG A 63 14.14 -7.00 -13.02
N ILE A 64 13.48 -5.85 -13.00
CA ILE A 64 13.17 -5.08 -14.21
C ILE A 64 14.30 -4.12 -14.62
N ASN A 65 15.41 -4.13 -13.88
CA ASN A 65 16.63 -3.35 -14.14
C ASN A 65 16.41 -1.83 -14.16
N ILE A 66 15.55 -1.32 -13.27
CA ILE A 66 15.33 0.12 -13.08
C ILE A 66 16.03 0.56 -11.80
N LYS A 67 17.15 1.29 -11.95
CA LYS A 67 17.96 1.75 -10.81
C LYS A 67 17.67 3.18 -10.37
N GLN A 68 17.10 3.99 -11.26
CA GLN A 68 16.77 5.39 -11.06
C GLN A 68 15.48 5.68 -11.83
N GLY A 69 14.61 6.53 -11.27
CA GLY A 69 13.34 6.85 -11.90
C GLY A 69 12.55 7.88 -11.14
N ASN A 70 11.26 7.91 -11.42
CA ASN A 70 10.33 8.81 -10.79
C ASN A 70 9.16 8.02 -10.19
N PHE A 71 8.64 8.50 -9.07
CA PHE A 71 7.51 7.89 -8.40
C PHE A 71 6.41 8.90 -8.04
N PHE A 72 5.19 8.40 -7.95
CA PHE A 72 4.05 9.03 -7.29
C PHE A 72 3.64 8.21 -6.08
N GLU A 73 3.35 8.88 -4.97
CA GLU A 73 2.65 8.25 -3.85
C GLU A 73 1.50 9.13 -3.38
N ILE A 74 0.36 8.50 -3.15
CA ILE A 74 -0.90 9.13 -2.79
C ILE A 74 -1.36 8.50 -1.47
N GLY A 75 -1.63 9.36 -0.46
CA GLY A 75 -1.86 8.90 0.91
C GLY A 75 -0.54 8.71 1.65
N VAL A 76 0.07 9.81 2.09
CA VAL A 76 1.41 9.80 2.72
C VAL A 76 1.38 10.29 4.17
N CYS A 77 0.24 10.78 4.62
CA CYS A 77 0.06 11.32 5.95
C CYS A 77 -0.60 10.29 6.86
N GLY A 78 0.08 9.17 7.06
CA GLY A 78 -0.31 8.15 8.03
C GLY A 78 0.44 8.26 9.35
N GLY A 79 -0.01 7.50 10.34
CA GLY A 79 0.62 7.39 11.63
C GLY A 79 0.49 8.63 12.52
N LEU A 80 1.36 8.71 13.55
CA LEU A 80 1.25 9.70 14.62
C LEU A 80 1.75 11.11 14.26
N LYS A 81 2.48 11.29 13.15
CA LYS A 81 3.22 12.53 12.86
C LYS A 81 3.09 13.06 11.43
N ASN A 82 2.30 12.45 10.57
CA ASN A 82 2.16 12.90 9.17
C ASN A 82 3.51 13.20 8.48
N ASN A 83 4.52 12.37 8.73
CA ASN A 83 5.88 12.59 8.26
C ASN A 83 6.35 11.53 7.26
N GLY A 84 5.43 10.81 6.66
CA GLY A 84 5.72 9.76 5.67
C GLY A 84 6.32 8.48 6.25
N THR A 85 6.26 8.25 7.56
CA THR A 85 6.87 7.07 8.20
C THR A 85 6.26 5.73 7.84
N GLU A 86 5.18 5.71 7.07
CA GLU A 86 4.52 4.49 6.59
C GLU A 86 4.49 4.41 5.06
N CYS A 87 5.15 5.37 4.38
CA CYS A 87 5.15 5.47 2.92
C CYS A 87 5.97 4.36 2.26
N ASN A 88 5.44 3.83 1.16
CA ASN A 88 6.08 2.80 0.35
C ASN A 88 7.25 3.33 -0.51
N THR A 89 7.38 4.67 -0.69
CA THR A 89 8.35 5.25 -1.64
C THR A 89 9.52 6.01 -0.99
N ILE A 90 9.59 6.12 0.34
CA ILE A 90 10.75 6.74 0.99
C ILE A 90 12.05 6.02 0.61
N ILE A 91 12.04 4.69 0.50
CA ILE A 91 13.21 3.94 0.09
C ILE A 91 13.72 4.39 -1.29
N LEU A 92 12.83 4.72 -2.22
CA LEU A 92 13.19 5.23 -3.55
C LEU A 92 13.83 6.61 -3.46
N LEU A 93 13.30 7.50 -2.62
CA LEU A 93 13.90 8.81 -2.37
C LEU A 93 15.32 8.67 -1.81
N MET A 94 15.54 7.75 -0.86
CA MET A 94 16.87 7.46 -0.31
C MET A 94 17.84 6.89 -1.34
N LEU A 95 17.34 6.19 -2.36
CA LEU A 95 18.12 5.73 -3.52
C LEU A 95 18.32 6.81 -4.59
N GLY A 96 17.83 8.03 -4.35
CA GLY A 96 18.06 9.19 -5.20
C GLY A 96 17.05 9.39 -6.33
N TRP A 97 15.89 8.74 -6.26
CA TRP A 97 14.79 8.94 -7.20
C TRP A 97 14.12 10.31 -7.01
N ASN A 98 13.42 10.79 -8.02
CA ASN A 98 12.54 11.96 -7.88
C ASN A 98 11.13 11.50 -7.50
N GLY A 99 10.48 12.22 -6.61
CA GLY A 99 9.19 11.85 -6.08
C GLY A 99 8.15 12.94 -6.09
N ILE A 100 6.91 12.52 -6.19
CA ILE A 100 5.74 13.36 -5.99
C ILE A 100 4.87 12.68 -4.94
N TRP A 101 4.59 13.40 -3.87
CA TRP A 101 3.65 13.02 -2.83
C TRP A 101 2.40 13.88 -2.87
N ILE A 102 1.23 13.24 -2.75
CA ILE A 102 -0.06 13.92 -2.69
C ILE A 102 -0.84 13.42 -1.49
N ASP A 103 -1.37 14.35 -0.69
CA ASP A 103 -2.23 14.03 0.45
C ASP A 103 -3.23 15.14 0.75
N GLY A 104 -4.36 14.79 1.41
CA GLY A 104 -5.39 15.74 1.83
C GLY A 104 -4.98 16.62 3.01
N VAL A 105 -4.00 16.21 3.80
CA VAL A 105 -3.46 16.95 4.94
C VAL A 105 -2.02 17.39 4.69
N ASN A 106 -1.47 18.26 5.52
CA ASN A 106 -0.06 18.67 5.40
C ASN A 106 0.85 17.61 5.99
N ILE A 107 2.03 17.44 5.39
CA ILE A 107 3.11 16.67 6.00
C ILE A 107 3.88 17.53 7.02
N ASP A 108 4.37 16.88 8.07
CA ASP A 108 5.23 17.50 9.11
C ASP A 108 6.72 17.38 8.74
N LEU A 109 7.05 17.74 7.49
CA LEU A 109 8.42 17.72 6.97
C LEU A 109 8.75 19.06 6.29
N ASP A 110 9.84 19.67 6.72
CA ASP A 110 10.45 20.78 5.99
C ASP A 110 11.29 20.23 4.84
N LEU A 111 10.71 20.21 3.64
CA LEU A 111 11.43 19.79 2.45
C LEU A 111 12.38 20.90 1.97
N PRO A 112 13.70 20.61 1.84
CA PRO A 112 14.62 21.57 1.24
C PRO A 112 14.20 21.99 -0.17
N LYS A 113 14.53 23.20 -0.59
CA LYS A 113 14.18 23.69 -1.94
C LYS A 113 14.77 22.84 -3.07
N GLU A 114 15.90 22.20 -2.83
CA GLU A 114 16.59 21.29 -3.75
C GLU A 114 16.18 19.82 -3.56
N SER A 115 15.11 19.57 -2.77
CA SER A 115 14.62 18.20 -2.57
C SER A 115 14.18 17.59 -3.89
N LYS A 116 14.48 16.30 -4.06
CA LYS A 116 13.95 15.49 -5.14
C LYS A 116 12.50 15.06 -4.90
N LEU A 117 11.93 15.41 -3.76
CA LEU A 117 10.55 15.15 -3.39
C LEU A 117 9.74 16.44 -3.45
N ASN A 118 8.62 16.41 -4.15
CA ASN A 118 7.64 17.48 -4.22
C ASN A 118 6.36 17.04 -3.53
N PHE A 119 5.87 17.83 -2.59
CA PHE A 119 4.62 17.56 -1.91
C PHE A 119 3.50 18.48 -2.40
N PHE A 120 2.32 17.89 -2.64
CA PHE A 120 1.11 18.60 -3.06
C PHE A 120 -0.03 18.28 -2.10
N LYS A 121 -0.50 19.29 -1.39
CA LYS A 121 -1.67 19.14 -0.53
C LYS A 121 -2.93 19.18 -1.36
N GLN A 122 -3.61 18.04 -1.50
CA GLN A 122 -4.89 17.93 -2.18
C GLN A 122 -5.64 16.70 -1.70
N PHE A 123 -6.86 16.88 -1.20
CA PHE A 123 -7.78 15.77 -1.00
C PHE A 123 -8.28 15.31 -2.38
N LEU A 124 -7.96 14.07 -2.74
CA LEU A 124 -8.24 13.54 -4.07
C LEU A 124 -9.62 12.89 -4.15
N ASN A 125 -10.30 13.16 -5.26
CA ASN A 125 -11.51 12.50 -5.71
C ASN A 125 -11.46 12.28 -7.23
N LYS A 126 -12.48 11.66 -7.83
CA LYS A 126 -12.51 11.36 -9.27
C LYS A 126 -12.42 12.60 -10.15
N ASP A 127 -12.99 13.73 -9.69
CA ASP A 127 -13.12 14.94 -10.49
C ASP A 127 -11.82 15.75 -10.54
N ASN A 128 -11.02 15.68 -9.47
CA ASN A 128 -9.81 16.49 -9.36
C ASN A 128 -8.49 15.72 -9.53
N CYS A 129 -8.49 14.38 -9.41
CA CYS A 129 -7.25 13.60 -9.34
C CYS A 129 -6.37 13.80 -10.59
N ILE A 130 -6.91 13.72 -11.80
CA ILE A 130 -6.14 13.84 -13.05
C ILE A 130 -5.58 15.24 -13.23
N LYS A 131 -6.40 16.27 -12.93
CA LYS A 131 -5.90 17.65 -12.95
C LYS A 131 -4.76 17.83 -11.95
N THR A 132 -4.91 17.32 -10.72
CA THR A 132 -3.87 17.38 -9.68
C THR A 132 -2.60 16.67 -10.11
N PHE A 133 -2.70 15.51 -10.74
CA PHE A 133 -1.53 14.78 -11.26
C PHE A 133 -0.80 15.55 -12.35
N ASN A 134 -1.53 16.10 -13.32
CA ASN A 134 -0.92 16.88 -14.39
C ASN A 134 -0.26 18.15 -13.85
N ASP A 135 -0.91 18.89 -12.94
CA ASP A 135 -0.34 20.05 -12.26
C ASP A 135 0.93 19.69 -11.46
N ALA A 136 0.94 18.52 -10.80
CA ALA A 136 2.08 18.03 -10.03
C ALA A 136 3.25 17.63 -10.93
N LEU A 137 2.99 16.96 -12.05
CA LEU A 137 4.00 16.61 -13.06
C LEU A 137 4.65 17.86 -13.64
N GLU A 138 3.83 18.84 -14.07
CA GLU A 138 4.31 20.10 -14.63
C GLU A 138 5.22 20.85 -13.65
N LYS A 139 4.77 21.04 -12.39
CA LYS A 139 5.55 21.72 -11.35
C LYS A 139 6.84 20.96 -11.00
N SER A 140 6.81 19.65 -11.02
CA SER A 140 7.98 18.79 -10.74
C SER A 140 8.89 18.62 -11.96
N LYS A 141 8.48 19.09 -13.13
CA LYS A 141 9.19 18.92 -14.42
C LYS A 141 9.46 17.45 -14.77
N ILE A 142 8.50 16.59 -14.48
CA ILE A 142 8.55 15.15 -14.78
C ILE A 142 7.52 14.87 -15.86
N ASN A 143 7.91 14.11 -16.90
CA ASN A 143 6.96 13.68 -17.93
C ASN A 143 6.15 12.48 -17.44
N LYS A 144 4.88 12.40 -17.83
CA LYS A 144 3.97 11.29 -17.50
C LYS A 144 4.56 9.91 -17.83
N SER A 145 5.24 9.79 -18.97
CA SER A 145 5.88 8.56 -19.42
C SER A 145 7.12 8.14 -18.64
N GLU A 146 7.64 9.01 -17.76
CA GLU A 146 8.83 8.77 -16.96
C GLU A 146 8.50 8.28 -15.54
N ILE A 147 7.20 8.14 -15.22
CA ILE A 147 6.77 7.59 -13.94
C ILE A 147 6.92 6.07 -13.95
N ASN A 148 7.74 5.55 -13.05
CA ASN A 148 8.05 4.13 -12.93
C ASN A 148 7.25 3.43 -11.83
N VAL A 149 6.98 4.13 -10.72
CA VAL A 149 6.26 3.57 -9.57
C VAL A 149 5.11 4.49 -9.17
N VAL A 150 3.95 3.92 -8.95
CA VAL A 150 2.79 4.59 -8.35
C VAL A 150 2.33 3.79 -7.14
N SER A 151 2.22 4.44 -5.99
CA SER A 151 1.63 3.90 -4.77
C SER A 151 0.33 4.64 -4.45
N VAL A 152 -0.74 3.91 -4.16
CA VAL A 152 -2.06 4.46 -3.80
C VAL A 152 -2.54 3.78 -2.54
N ASP A 153 -2.66 4.56 -1.47
CA ASP A 153 -3.14 4.14 -0.15
C ASP A 153 -3.81 5.34 0.53
N ILE A 154 -5.14 5.43 0.38
CA ILE A 154 -5.96 6.52 0.92
C ILE A 154 -7.13 6.00 1.77
N ASP A 155 -6.98 4.77 2.27
CA ASP A 155 -7.92 4.15 3.20
C ASP A 155 -9.37 4.07 2.66
N GLY A 156 -9.58 4.03 1.33
CA GLY A 156 -10.96 3.98 0.84
C GLY A 156 -11.17 4.04 -0.66
N ASN A 157 -11.08 5.22 -1.25
CA ASN A 157 -11.33 5.44 -2.68
C ASN A 157 -10.17 5.02 -3.60
N ASP A 158 -9.22 4.23 -3.13
CA ASP A 158 -7.98 3.81 -3.80
C ASP A 158 -8.20 3.31 -5.22
N PHE A 159 -9.19 2.42 -5.38
CA PHE A 159 -9.55 1.90 -6.70
C PHE A 159 -9.93 3.01 -7.67
N TYR A 160 -10.75 3.97 -7.23
CA TYR A 160 -11.28 5.00 -8.12
C TYR A 160 -10.20 5.98 -8.61
N ILE A 161 -9.20 6.24 -7.76
CA ILE A 161 -8.01 7.02 -8.11
C ILE A 161 -7.13 6.21 -9.07
N THR A 162 -6.86 4.94 -8.74
CA THR A 162 -6.09 4.01 -9.59
C THR A 162 -6.74 3.86 -10.98
N GLU A 163 -8.07 3.72 -11.03
CA GLU A 163 -8.82 3.65 -12.28
C GLU A 163 -8.64 4.90 -13.12
N SER A 164 -8.73 6.08 -12.50
CA SER A 164 -8.57 7.37 -13.18
C SER A 164 -7.16 7.52 -13.76
N ILE A 165 -6.12 7.14 -13.00
CA ILE A 165 -4.72 7.14 -13.43
C ILE A 165 -4.53 6.30 -14.69
N LEU A 166 -5.02 5.05 -14.67
CA LEU A 166 -4.85 4.11 -15.77
C LEU A 166 -5.66 4.52 -17.00
N LYS A 167 -6.90 5.02 -16.83
CA LYS A 167 -7.74 5.53 -17.93
C LYS A 167 -7.15 6.76 -18.61
N GLU A 168 -6.41 7.59 -17.88
CA GLU A 168 -5.68 8.74 -18.41
C GLU A 168 -4.40 8.34 -19.18
N GLY A 169 -4.08 7.05 -19.19
CA GLY A 169 -2.95 6.51 -19.94
C GLY A 169 -1.60 6.61 -19.23
N PHE A 170 -1.58 6.72 -17.90
CA PHE A 170 -0.37 6.48 -17.13
C PHE A 170 -0.03 4.98 -17.19
N GLN A 171 1.24 4.67 -17.44
CA GLN A 171 1.71 3.30 -17.57
C GLN A 171 2.99 3.07 -16.77
N PRO A 172 2.97 3.25 -15.43
CA PRO A 172 4.14 2.99 -14.61
C PRO A 172 4.58 1.53 -14.73
N ASP A 173 5.83 1.26 -14.39
CA ASP A 173 6.37 -0.10 -14.39
C ASP A 173 5.77 -0.95 -13.26
N CYS A 174 5.47 -0.31 -12.11
CA CYS A 174 4.91 -0.95 -10.93
C CYS A 174 3.84 -0.07 -10.26
N PHE A 175 2.72 -0.70 -9.91
CA PHE A 175 1.74 -0.17 -8.96
C PHE A 175 1.86 -0.88 -7.62
N ILE A 176 1.74 -0.11 -6.53
CA ILE A 176 1.50 -0.58 -5.17
C ILE A 176 0.11 -0.07 -4.79
N VAL A 177 -0.77 -0.95 -4.36
CA VAL A 177 -2.13 -0.56 -3.95
C VAL A 177 -2.54 -1.27 -2.67
N GLU A 178 -3.21 -0.56 -1.78
CA GLU A 178 -3.84 -1.18 -0.62
C GLU A 178 -5.00 -2.07 -1.07
N TYR A 179 -5.07 -3.30 -0.55
CA TYR A 179 -6.20 -4.19 -0.76
C TYR A 179 -6.85 -4.62 0.54
N ASN A 180 -8.14 -4.83 0.51
CA ASN A 180 -8.86 -5.31 1.68
C ASN A 180 -8.75 -6.84 1.82
N GLY A 181 -7.83 -7.28 2.65
CA GLY A 181 -7.57 -8.71 2.91
C GLY A 181 -8.70 -9.44 3.67
N LYS A 182 -9.73 -8.73 4.17
CA LYS A 182 -10.92 -9.34 4.76
C LYS A 182 -11.80 -10.06 3.73
N PHE A 183 -11.59 -9.78 2.45
CA PHE A 183 -12.29 -10.42 1.34
C PHE A 183 -11.31 -11.32 0.55
N PRO A 184 -11.08 -12.57 1.01
CA PRO A 184 -10.11 -13.46 0.37
C PRO A 184 -10.57 -13.89 -1.03
N PRO A 185 -9.62 -14.21 -1.94
CA PRO A 185 -9.96 -14.77 -3.25
C PRO A 185 -10.83 -16.03 -3.12
N PRO A 186 -11.85 -16.20 -3.96
CA PRO A 186 -12.19 -15.43 -5.16
C PRO A 186 -13.22 -14.32 -4.95
N ILE A 187 -13.39 -13.79 -3.74
CA ILE A 187 -14.42 -12.77 -3.44
C ILE A 187 -14.06 -11.47 -4.16
N ILE A 188 -15.03 -10.94 -4.91
CA ILE A 188 -14.93 -9.67 -5.60
C ILE A 188 -15.70 -8.64 -4.78
N TYR A 189 -14.97 -7.69 -4.20
CA TYR A 189 -15.51 -6.59 -3.43
C TYR A 189 -14.85 -5.28 -3.86
N ASN A 190 -15.64 -4.22 -3.91
CA ASN A 190 -15.21 -2.84 -4.01
C ASN A 190 -16.22 -1.99 -3.27
N MET A 191 -15.76 -1.14 -2.36
CA MET A 191 -16.64 -0.20 -1.68
C MET A 191 -17.29 0.75 -2.70
N PRO A 192 -18.53 1.19 -2.47
CA PRO A 192 -19.14 2.24 -3.28
C PRO A 192 -18.33 3.54 -3.21
N TYR A 193 -18.24 4.25 -4.34
CA TYR A 193 -17.60 5.56 -4.36
C TYR A 193 -18.34 6.56 -3.46
N ASP A 194 -17.57 7.24 -2.64
CA ASP A 194 -18.03 8.39 -1.83
C ASP A 194 -16.95 9.48 -1.91
N GLU A 195 -17.24 10.60 -2.57
CA GLU A 195 -16.28 11.69 -2.79
C GLU A 195 -15.72 12.28 -1.49
N ASN A 196 -16.47 12.16 -0.39
CA ASN A 196 -16.13 12.70 0.92
C ASN A 196 -15.71 11.59 1.91
N TYR A 197 -15.41 10.39 1.40
CA TYR A 197 -15.06 9.29 2.27
C TYR A 197 -13.79 9.59 3.06
N VAL A 198 -13.88 9.39 4.36
CA VAL A 198 -12.75 9.40 5.31
C VAL A 198 -12.88 8.15 6.17
N TRP A 199 -11.83 7.37 6.25
CA TRP A 199 -11.80 6.16 7.06
C TRP A 199 -12.06 6.44 8.55
N LYS A 200 -12.88 5.62 9.18
CA LYS A 200 -13.33 5.76 10.57
C LYS A 200 -13.01 4.53 11.42
N GLY A 201 -12.01 3.74 11.01
CA GLY A 201 -11.59 2.53 11.73
C GLY A 201 -12.41 1.27 11.40
N GLY A 202 -13.22 1.29 10.35
CA GLY A 202 -13.94 0.12 9.85
C GLY A 202 -13.05 -0.79 9.00
N ASP A 203 -13.58 -1.94 8.62
CA ASP A 203 -12.89 -2.93 7.77
C ASP A 203 -13.53 -3.07 6.39
N GLU A 204 -14.39 -2.14 6.01
CA GLU A 204 -15.11 -2.12 4.72
C GLU A 204 -14.45 -1.23 3.65
N GLN A 205 -13.28 -0.64 3.91
CA GLN A 205 -12.57 0.25 2.99
C GLN A 205 -12.03 -0.49 1.76
N GLY A 206 -11.75 0.27 0.71
CA GLY A 206 -11.02 -0.17 -0.48
C GLY A 206 -11.69 -1.29 -1.27
N CYS A 207 -10.90 -2.16 -1.85
CA CYS A 207 -11.39 -3.31 -2.60
C CYS A 207 -10.56 -4.58 -2.39
N SER A 208 -11.15 -5.74 -2.73
CA SER A 208 -10.49 -7.04 -2.59
C SER A 208 -9.35 -7.23 -3.60
N LEU A 209 -8.38 -8.08 -3.27
CA LEU A 209 -7.31 -8.46 -4.18
C LEU A 209 -7.84 -9.03 -5.50
N GLN A 210 -8.89 -9.87 -5.45
CA GLN A 210 -9.49 -10.43 -6.68
C GLN A 210 -10.08 -9.35 -7.57
N PHE A 211 -10.68 -8.31 -6.99
CA PHE A 211 -11.20 -7.18 -7.76
C PHE A 211 -10.06 -6.46 -8.50
N TYR A 212 -8.96 -6.16 -7.80
CA TYR A 212 -7.79 -5.52 -8.40
C TYR A 212 -7.15 -6.39 -9.50
N VAL A 213 -6.99 -7.69 -9.29
CA VAL A 213 -6.45 -8.61 -10.32
C VAL A 213 -7.29 -8.53 -11.59
N ASN A 214 -8.62 -8.63 -11.48
CA ASN A 214 -9.52 -8.56 -12.62
C ASN A 214 -9.50 -7.19 -13.32
N PHE A 215 -9.22 -6.14 -12.57
CA PHE A 215 -9.14 -4.78 -13.09
C PHE A 215 -7.80 -4.53 -13.79
N PHE A 216 -6.69 -4.79 -13.14
CA PHE A 216 -5.35 -4.54 -13.64
C PHE A 216 -5.00 -5.38 -14.88
N ASP A 217 -5.53 -6.60 -15.00
CA ASP A 217 -5.38 -7.45 -16.18
C ASP A 217 -5.86 -6.74 -17.46
N LYS A 218 -6.95 -5.97 -17.38
CA LYS A 218 -7.49 -5.19 -18.52
C LYS A 218 -6.56 -4.07 -18.98
N PHE A 219 -5.65 -3.63 -18.14
CA PHE A 219 -4.67 -2.58 -18.43
C PHE A 219 -3.26 -3.13 -18.65
N GLY A 220 -3.12 -4.45 -18.72
CA GLY A 220 -1.84 -5.08 -19.01
C GLY A 220 -0.89 -5.14 -17.82
N TYR A 221 -1.40 -5.36 -16.62
CA TYR A 221 -0.61 -5.57 -15.40
C TYR A 221 -0.89 -6.94 -14.79
N ASN A 222 0.14 -7.54 -14.21
CA ASN A 222 0.04 -8.78 -13.45
C ASN A 222 0.31 -8.53 -11.97
N LEU A 223 -0.46 -9.19 -11.09
CA LEU A 223 -0.12 -9.32 -9.69
C LEU A 223 1.16 -10.15 -9.56
N VAL A 224 2.17 -9.62 -8.87
CA VAL A 224 3.43 -10.33 -8.63
C VAL A 224 3.68 -10.64 -7.16
N CYS A 225 3.18 -9.82 -6.24
CA CYS A 225 3.35 -10.03 -4.80
C CYS A 225 2.26 -9.34 -4.00
N CYS A 226 2.00 -9.86 -2.79
CA CYS A 226 1.40 -9.11 -1.69
C CYS A 226 2.40 -9.11 -0.54
N ASN A 227 2.40 -8.04 0.28
CA ASN A 227 3.18 -8.04 1.50
C ASN A 227 2.63 -9.06 2.51
N ILE A 228 3.47 -9.50 3.44
CA ILE A 228 3.11 -10.60 4.36
C ILE A 228 2.06 -10.23 5.41
N THR A 229 1.78 -8.95 5.59
CA THR A 229 0.76 -8.46 6.54
C THR A 229 -0.62 -8.28 5.92
N GLY A 230 -0.73 -8.44 4.58
CA GLY A 230 -2.04 -8.42 3.91
C GLY A 230 -2.62 -7.02 3.74
N THR A 231 -1.78 -6.02 3.51
CA THR A 231 -2.17 -4.63 3.25
C THR A 231 -1.93 -4.24 1.79
N ASN A 232 -0.73 -4.44 1.27
CA ASN A 232 -0.31 -3.94 -0.03
C ASN A 232 -0.12 -5.04 -1.08
N ALA A 233 -0.54 -4.77 -2.31
CA ALA A 233 -0.35 -5.63 -3.48
C ALA A 233 0.48 -4.92 -4.55
N PHE A 234 1.38 -5.66 -5.20
CA PHE A 234 2.29 -5.18 -6.22
C PHE A 234 1.88 -5.70 -7.58
N PHE A 235 1.58 -4.78 -8.50
CA PHE A 235 1.22 -5.07 -9.88
C PHE A 235 2.30 -4.54 -10.82
N VAL A 236 2.81 -5.38 -11.70
CA VAL A 236 3.88 -5.04 -12.64
C VAL A 236 3.36 -5.10 -14.08
N HIS A 237 3.74 -4.11 -14.90
CA HIS A 237 3.33 -4.01 -16.27
C HIS A 237 3.80 -5.22 -17.10
N ASN A 238 2.94 -5.74 -17.97
CA ASN A 238 3.16 -6.95 -18.77
C ASN A 238 4.40 -6.92 -19.68
N LYS A 239 4.94 -5.74 -20.00
CA LYS A 239 6.24 -5.63 -20.69
C LYS A 239 7.39 -6.31 -19.93
N HIS A 240 7.24 -6.51 -18.62
CA HIS A 240 8.22 -7.14 -17.74
C HIS A 240 7.86 -8.59 -17.33
N LYS A 241 6.75 -9.16 -17.82
CA LYS A 241 6.23 -10.47 -17.39
C LYS A 241 7.28 -11.59 -17.37
N ASP A 242 8.23 -11.53 -18.29
CA ASP A 242 9.29 -12.56 -18.41
C ASP A 242 10.27 -12.58 -17.23
N LYS A 243 10.32 -11.51 -16.42
CA LYS A 243 11.14 -11.37 -15.22
C LYS A 243 10.50 -12.00 -13.96
N PHE A 244 9.23 -12.42 -14.06
CA PHE A 244 8.42 -12.91 -12.96
C PHE A 244 7.83 -14.31 -13.22
N LYS A 245 8.54 -15.15 -14.01
CA LYS A 245 8.10 -16.53 -14.33
C LYS A 245 8.10 -17.46 -13.13
N ASP A 246 8.88 -17.14 -12.11
CA ASP A 246 9.05 -17.87 -10.85
C ASP A 246 8.05 -17.45 -9.75
N VAL A 247 7.20 -16.46 -10.04
CA VAL A 247 6.11 -16.04 -9.15
C VAL A 247 4.93 -17.00 -9.28
N PRO A 248 4.25 -17.35 -8.19
CA PRO A 248 3.04 -18.19 -8.24
C PRO A 248 1.98 -17.60 -9.18
N LYS A 249 1.27 -18.47 -9.89
CA LYS A 249 0.18 -18.06 -10.80
C LYS A 249 -1.18 -18.04 -10.12
N ASP A 250 -1.37 -18.87 -9.08
CA ASP A 250 -2.59 -18.87 -8.31
C ASP A 250 -2.58 -17.70 -7.32
N ILE A 251 -3.60 -16.85 -7.43
CA ILE A 251 -3.78 -15.70 -6.52
C ILE A 251 -3.78 -16.13 -5.04
N LYS A 252 -4.24 -17.34 -4.74
CA LYS A 252 -4.26 -17.88 -3.36
C LYS A 252 -2.86 -18.11 -2.79
N ASP A 253 -1.87 -18.34 -3.64
CA ASP A 253 -0.48 -18.51 -3.24
C ASP A 253 0.27 -17.18 -3.11
N ILE A 254 -0.36 -16.07 -3.54
CA ILE A 254 0.16 -14.69 -3.43
C ILE A 254 -0.57 -13.92 -2.33
N PHE A 255 -1.85 -14.23 -2.10
CA PHE A 255 -2.71 -13.54 -1.13
C PHE A 255 -2.25 -13.78 0.31
N TYR A 256 -2.27 -12.70 1.10
CA TYR A 256 -2.16 -12.74 2.56
C TYR A 256 -3.40 -12.11 3.20
N PRO A 257 -3.97 -12.75 4.23
CA PRO A 257 -5.01 -12.13 5.05
C PRO A 257 -4.40 -11.01 5.93
N PRO A 258 -5.22 -10.06 6.46
CA PRO A 258 -4.73 -9.00 7.32
C PRO A 258 -4.05 -9.55 8.57
N ASP A 259 -2.84 -9.10 8.88
CA ASP A 259 -2.02 -9.55 10.02
C ASP A 259 -1.17 -8.40 10.58
N TYR A 260 -1.81 -7.24 10.82
CA TYR A 260 -1.13 -6.03 11.29
C TYR A 260 -1.52 -5.61 12.72
N ASN A 261 -2.58 -6.20 13.30
CA ASN A 261 -3.04 -5.95 14.68
C ASN A 261 -3.01 -7.22 15.54
N TRP A 262 -1.94 -7.98 15.47
CA TRP A 262 -1.89 -9.35 15.97
C TRP A 262 -1.93 -9.52 17.49
N PHE A 263 -1.84 -8.45 18.28
CA PHE A 263 -1.99 -8.52 19.74
C PHE A 263 -3.40 -8.80 20.20
N THR A 264 -4.40 -8.32 19.47
CA THR A 264 -5.81 -8.40 19.87
C THR A 264 -6.66 -9.11 18.83
N GLN A 265 -6.30 -8.95 17.56
CA GLN A 265 -7.04 -9.51 16.42
C GLN A 265 -6.21 -9.43 15.13
N ILE A 266 -6.58 -10.21 14.15
CA ILE A 266 -6.01 -10.15 12.81
C ILE A 266 -6.75 -9.07 12.03
N GLY A 267 -6.09 -7.93 11.79
CA GLY A 267 -6.67 -6.78 11.13
C GLY A 267 -7.70 -6.02 11.99
N HIS A 268 -8.52 -5.20 11.35
CA HIS A 268 -9.60 -4.47 12.02
C HIS A 268 -10.79 -5.37 12.39
N SER A 269 -11.59 -4.94 13.37
CA SER A 269 -12.81 -5.63 13.74
C SER A 269 -13.80 -5.63 12.57
N THR A 270 -14.43 -6.80 12.34
CA THR A 270 -15.42 -6.95 11.27
C THR A 270 -16.62 -6.04 11.50
N SER A 271 -16.94 -5.18 10.54
CA SER A 271 -18.07 -4.27 10.59
C SER A 271 -19.38 -4.94 10.18
N ALA A 272 -20.51 -4.34 10.56
CA ALA A 272 -21.83 -4.79 10.10
C ALA A 272 -21.93 -4.73 8.57
N LYS A 273 -21.36 -3.72 7.93
CA LYS A 273 -21.34 -3.60 6.46
C LYS A 273 -20.60 -4.73 5.77
N THR A 274 -19.49 -5.18 6.34
CA THR A 274 -18.75 -6.35 5.86
C THR A 274 -19.61 -7.62 5.95
N ILE A 275 -20.29 -7.81 7.08
CA ILE A 275 -21.21 -8.96 7.28
C ILE A 275 -22.37 -8.91 6.27
N GLU A 276 -22.99 -7.75 6.08
CA GLU A 276 -24.07 -7.57 5.10
C GLU A 276 -23.59 -7.88 3.68
N HIS A 277 -22.37 -7.51 3.34
CA HIS A 277 -21.78 -7.82 2.04
C HIS A 277 -21.58 -9.30 1.83
N PHE A 278 -21.06 -10.02 2.83
CA PHE A 278 -20.94 -11.49 2.77
C PHE A 278 -22.30 -12.17 2.63
N ALA A 279 -23.31 -11.74 3.38
CA ALA A 279 -24.65 -12.29 3.26
C ALA A 279 -25.20 -12.16 1.82
N LYS A 280 -25.04 -10.99 1.18
CA LYS A 280 -25.44 -10.75 -0.22
C LYS A 280 -24.70 -11.62 -1.24
N ILE A 281 -23.48 -12.07 -0.93
CA ILE A 281 -22.70 -12.97 -1.81
C ILE A 281 -23.22 -14.40 -1.67
N VAL A 282 -23.48 -14.83 -0.43
CA VAL A 282 -23.95 -16.21 -0.14
C VAL A 282 -25.34 -16.46 -0.70
N ASP A 283 -26.22 -15.44 -0.65
CA ASP A 283 -27.59 -15.55 -1.12
C ASP A 283 -27.77 -15.47 -2.65
N LYS A 284 -26.68 -15.21 -3.39
CA LYS A 284 -26.75 -15.25 -4.87
C LYS A 284 -26.89 -16.70 -5.34
N PRO A 285 -27.95 -17.05 -6.08
CA PRO A 285 -28.08 -18.40 -6.64
C PRO A 285 -26.86 -18.68 -7.54
N LYS A 286 -26.24 -19.86 -7.30
CA LYS A 286 -25.17 -20.35 -8.19
C LYS A 286 -25.75 -20.44 -9.61
N LYS A 287 -25.31 -19.60 -10.50
CA LYS A 287 -25.61 -19.70 -11.94
C LYS A 287 -24.91 -20.88 -12.57
#